data_473ddb9f761301bf521d36b9a6ba28ff
#
_entry.id   473ddb9f761301bf521d36b9a6ba28ff
#
_cell.length_a   1.000
_cell.length_b   1.000
_cell.length_c   1.000
_cell.angle_alpha   90.00
_cell.angle_beta   90.00
_cell.angle_gamma   90.00
#
_symmetry.space_group_name_H-M   'P 1'
#
loop_
_entity.id
_entity.type
_entity.pdbx_description
1 polymer ?
#
loop_
_entity_poly.entity_id
_entity_poly.type
_entity_poly.pdbx_seq_one_letter_code
_entity_poly.pdbx_strand_id
1 'polypeptide(L)'
;MNTKRILALVLALVLALSMAACAKQESAPAATEAAKDDKKTQYSAALQEDGQIELGLEGVEVEVNVTDVHMDSFEASTSGNWEAMFTPVDVEGRAIDLLNFDLTPTAEEKAAMEKEPAYGKPVRFYMESGCTSGPNVADKKGFYAEAGLTAEGFKGTSYTEALGTAQVEVAVGHIATMLVPVTNGVDLTFVGGAHIGCKSLYVLADSPYTTTEDLKGTPVSVPSGIGSSDYNITCMMLDQDNINPREDLELVQVTADACINAMENGEISAALLSDTFAYSMVKDGKLKCIRSLLDEDFSTKNCCVIAMNRTFVQNNPVHAKKIVQAVQKAHSWMRENGEEATDFLLENTLNKGDRAMNIMINNSLQFGTADAFTEAGLRDIVERYVRLGLINKMDNVDEIMELAWTPVM
;
A
#
# COMPACT_ATOMS: atom_id res chain seq x y z
N MET A 1 18.78 -48.50 -31.20
CA MET A 1 17.39 -48.11 -30.88
C MET A 1 17.20 -46.69 -31.37
N ASN A 2 16.23 -46.45 -32.23
CA ASN A 2 16.10 -45.20 -32.99
C ASN A 2 15.63 -44.04 -32.09
N THR A 3 16.28 -42.90 -32.16
CA THR A 3 16.01 -41.69 -31.34
C THR A 3 14.51 -41.31 -31.28
N LYS A 4 13.75 -41.59 -32.37
CA LYS A 4 12.31 -41.40 -32.41
C LYS A 4 11.51 -42.33 -31.48
N ARG A 5 12.03 -43.51 -31.14
CA ARG A 5 11.38 -44.44 -30.22
C ARG A 5 11.66 -44.06 -28.75
N ILE A 6 12.79 -43.44 -28.46
CA ILE A 6 13.14 -42.94 -27.14
C ILE A 6 12.29 -41.70 -26.84
N LEU A 7 12.09 -40.81 -27.82
CA LEU A 7 11.23 -39.62 -27.65
C LEU A 7 9.76 -39.96 -27.42
N ALA A 8 9.25 -41.00 -28.12
CA ALA A 8 7.88 -41.50 -27.93
C ALA A 8 7.68 -42.17 -26.55
N LEU A 9 8.68 -42.84 -26.02
CA LEU A 9 8.62 -43.44 -24.69
C LEU A 9 8.69 -42.40 -23.55
N VAL A 10 9.47 -41.33 -23.72
CA VAL A 10 9.53 -40.21 -22.76
C VAL A 10 8.23 -39.43 -22.78
N LEU A 11 7.64 -39.18 -23.96
CA LEU A 11 6.34 -38.48 -24.08
C LEU A 11 5.18 -39.29 -23.46
N ALA A 12 5.19 -40.62 -23.63
CA ALA A 12 4.20 -41.50 -23.03
C ALA A 12 4.33 -41.59 -21.50
N LEU A 13 5.57 -41.50 -20.96
CA LEU A 13 5.82 -41.49 -19.51
C LEU A 13 5.37 -40.16 -18.87
N VAL A 14 5.57 -39.04 -19.55
CA VAL A 14 5.12 -37.70 -19.07
C VAL A 14 3.58 -37.61 -19.10
N LEU A 15 2.93 -38.14 -20.13
CA LEU A 15 1.46 -38.23 -20.20
C LEU A 15 0.86 -39.17 -19.14
N ALA A 16 1.53 -40.29 -18.83
CA ALA A 16 1.06 -41.19 -17.78
C ALA A 16 1.20 -40.62 -16.37
N LEU A 17 2.25 -39.81 -16.13
CA LEU A 17 2.45 -39.09 -14.85
C LEU A 17 1.43 -37.93 -14.67
N SER A 18 1.04 -37.23 -15.76
CA SER A 18 0.03 -36.19 -15.68
C SER A 18 -1.40 -36.73 -15.46
N MET A 19 -1.70 -37.95 -15.95
CA MET A 19 -2.99 -38.61 -15.71
C MET A 19 -3.08 -39.25 -14.31
N ALA A 20 -1.96 -39.63 -13.71
CA ALA A 20 -1.94 -40.12 -12.33
C ALA A 20 -2.13 -39.04 -11.26
N ALA A 21 -1.82 -37.77 -11.59
CA ALA A 21 -2.07 -36.63 -10.71
C ALA A 21 -3.55 -36.20 -10.67
N CYS A 22 -4.34 -36.51 -11.72
CA CYS A 22 -5.79 -36.19 -11.75
C CYS A 22 -6.70 -37.28 -11.15
N ALA A 23 -6.16 -38.41 -10.67
CA ALA A 23 -6.97 -39.54 -10.18
C ALA A 23 -7.07 -39.66 -8.64
N LYS A 24 -6.71 -38.61 -7.90
CA LYS A 24 -6.92 -38.52 -6.43
C LYS A 24 -7.64 -37.24 -6.03
N GLN A 25 -8.83 -37.06 -6.60
CA GLN A 25 -9.80 -36.16 -6.01
C GLN A 25 -10.89 -37.06 -5.39
N GLU A 26 -10.67 -37.50 -4.19
CA GLU A 26 -11.67 -38.10 -3.36
C GLU A 26 -12.72 -37.02 -3.03
N SER A 27 -13.97 -37.33 -3.35
CA SER A 27 -15.15 -36.54 -3.04
C SER A 27 -15.18 -36.16 -1.56
N ALA A 28 -15.26 -34.88 -1.29
CA ALA A 28 -15.60 -34.37 0.04
C ALA A 28 -16.97 -34.91 0.49
N PRO A 29 -17.12 -35.34 1.75
CA PRO A 29 -18.43 -35.71 2.28
C PRO A 29 -19.32 -34.48 2.42
N ALA A 30 -20.60 -34.67 2.14
CA ALA A 30 -21.63 -33.65 2.26
C ALA A 30 -21.60 -32.96 3.62
N ALA A 31 -21.73 -31.62 3.58
CA ALA A 31 -21.82 -30.77 4.74
C ALA A 31 -23.02 -31.22 5.61
N THR A 32 -22.73 -31.74 6.77
CA THR A 32 -23.68 -31.81 7.91
C THR A 32 -23.72 -30.43 8.54
N GLU A 33 -24.91 -29.88 8.73
CA GLU A 33 -25.17 -28.67 9.52
C GLU A 33 -24.37 -28.73 10.82
N ALA A 34 -23.35 -27.89 10.93
CA ALA A 34 -22.63 -27.70 12.18
C ALA A 34 -23.27 -26.55 12.93
N ALA A 35 -23.62 -26.86 14.20
CA ALA A 35 -24.09 -25.93 15.21
C ALA A 35 -23.27 -24.65 15.22
N LYS A 36 -23.94 -23.52 15.44
CA LYS A 36 -23.32 -22.24 15.81
C LYS A 36 -22.53 -22.45 17.11
N ASP A 37 -21.24 -22.63 16.94
CA ASP A 37 -20.28 -22.60 18.03
C ASP A 37 -19.62 -21.23 17.97
N ASP A 38 -19.68 -20.48 19.06
CA ASP A 38 -19.01 -19.18 19.24
C ASP A 38 -17.49 -19.37 19.15
N LYS A 39 -16.97 -19.47 17.94
CA LYS A 39 -15.52 -19.54 17.70
C LYS A 39 -15.00 -18.16 17.35
N LYS A 40 -14.28 -17.60 18.28
CA LYS A 40 -13.35 -16.48 18.07
C LYS A 40 -12.44 -16.79 16.87
N THR A 41 -12.36 -15.85 15.95
CA THR A 41 -11.70 -16.04 14.66
C THR A 41 -10.23 -15.61 14.75
N GLN A 42 -9.32 -16.47 14.35
CA GLN A 42 -7.87 -16.24 14.37
C GLN A 42 -7.34 -15.86 12.98
N TYR A 43 -6.39 -14.93 12.92
CA TYR A 43 -5.68 -14.57 11.68
C TYR A 43 -4.21 -15.00 11.74
N SER A 44 -3.72 -15.66 10.71
CA SER A 44 -2.29 -15.79 10.43
C SER A 44 -1.99 -15.13 9.08
N ALA A 45 -0.88 -14.42 8.98
CA ALA A 45 -0.42 -13.87 7.70
C ALA A 45 0.69 -14.78 7.16
N ALA A 46 0.54 -15.23 5.92
CA ALA A 46 1.58 -15.95 5.18
C ALA A 46 1.87 -15.22 3.87
N LEU A 47 3.16 -15.08 3.53
CA LEU A 47 3.59 -14.56 2.24
C LEU A 47 3.32 -15.63 1.18
N GLN A 48 2.56 -15.30 0.14
CA GLN A 48 2.35 -16.20 -1.01
C GLN A 48 3.49 -16.07 -2.03
N GLU A 49 3.61 -17.06 -2.92
CA GLU A 49 4.63 -17.09 -3.98
C GLU A 49 4.53 -15.92 -4.98
N ASP A 50 3.38 -15.25 -5.05
CA ASP A 50 3.13 -14.06 -5.87
C ASP A 50 3.40 -12.72 -5.16
N GLY A 51 3.95 -12.77 -3.93
CA GLY A 51 4.25 -11.59 -3.11
C GLY A 51 3.02 -10.99 -2.42
N GLN A 52 1.85 -11.64 -2.49
CA GLN A 52 0.68 -11.28 -1.71
C GLN A 52 0.71 -11.96 -0.34
N ILE A 53 0.07 -11.34 0.63
CA ILE A 53 -0.03 -11.88 1.99
C ILE A 53 -1.42 -12.48 2.15
N GLU A 54 -1.48 -13.79 2.39
CA GLU A 54 -2.70 -14.45 2.79
C GLU A 54 -2.83 -14.42 4.32
N LEU A 55 -3.94 -13.84 4.80
CA LEU A 55 -4.32 -13.94 6.20
C LEU A 55 -5.08 -15.26 6.42
N GLY A 56 -4.37 -16.26 6.89
CA GLY A 56 -5.00 -17.51 7.33
C GLY A 56 -5.71 -17.30 8.67
N LEU A 57 -6.90 -17.87 8.78
CA LEU A 57 -7.74 -17.80 9.99
C LEU A 57 -7.45 -19.01 10.89
N GLU A 58 -6.44 -18.94 11.74
CA GLU A 58 -6.21 -19.95 12.79
C GLU A 58 -5.66 -19.32 14.07
N GLY A 59 -6.43 -19.40 15.11
CA GLY A 59 -5.96 -19.51 16.51
C GLY A 59 -5.69 -18.24 17.34
N VAL A 60 -6.07 -16.97 17.02
CA VAL A 60 -5.98 -15.81 17.94
C VAL A 60 -7.37 -15.26 18.29
N GLU A 61 -7.68 -15.21 19.57
CA GLU A 61 -8.85 -14.51 20.08
C GLU A 61 -8.59 -13.01 20.07
N VAL A 62 -9.32 -12.26 19.26
CA VAL A 62 -9.25 -10.79 19.25
C VAL A 62 -10.53 -10.25 19.87
N GLU A 63 -10.42 -9.65 21.05
CA GLU A 63 -11.44 -8.75 21.55
C GLU A 63 -11.26 -7.41 20.84
N VAL A 64 -12.16 -7.08 19.93
CA VAL A 64 -12.25 -5.75 19.35
C VAL A 64 -13.01 -4.87 20.36
N ASN A 65 -12.29 -4.12 21.17
CA ASN A 65 -12.89 -3.05 21.96
C ASN A 65 -13.08 -1.84 21.02
N VAL A 66 -14.28 -1.70 20.51
CA VAL A 66 -14.69 -0.47 19.82
C VAL A 66 -14.75 0.64 20.88
N THR A 67 -13.79 1.55 20.85
CA THR A 67 -13.89 2.75 21.68
C THR A 67 -14.99 3.63 21.09
N ASP A 68 -15.91 4.12 21.94
CA ASP A 68 -16.93 5.11 21.59
C ASP A 68 -16.25 6.42 21.11
N VAL A 69 -15.89 6.46 19.84
CA VAL A 69 -15.57 7.70 19.17
C VAL A 69 -16.88 8.24 18.62
N HIS A 70 -17.38 9.30 19.23
CA HIS A 70 -18.56 9.99 18.78
C HIS A 70 -18.28 10.55 17.38
N MET A 71 -18.92 9.95 16.39
CA MET A 71 -19.00 10.48 15.03
C MET A 71 -20.06 11.58 14.99
N ASP A 72 -19.78 12.74 15.60
CA ASP A 72 -20.59 13.91 15.35
C ASP A 72 -20.25 14.42 13.94
N SER A 73 -21.15 14.11 12.99
CA SER A 73 -21.18 14.65 11.63
C SER A 73 -19.95 14.42 10.76
N PHE A 74 -19.67 13.17 10.42
CA PHE A 74 -18.94 12.88 9.19
C PHE A 74 -19.93 13.07 8.01
N GLU A 75 -20.03 14.27 7.48
CA GLU A 75 -20.51 14.48 6.12
C GLU A 75 -19.38 14.00 5.22
N ALA A 76 -19.61 12.93 4.44
CA ALA A 76 -18.67 12.52 3.41
C ALA A 76 -18.28 13.74 2.60
N SER A 77 -17.02 14.15 2.66
CA SER A 77 -16.50 15.40 2.06
C SER A 77 -16.78 15.53 0.56
N THR A 78 -17.38 14.51 -0.02
CA THR A 78 -17.44 14.29 -1.47
C THR A 78 -18.82 13.94 -2.01
N SER A 79 -19.90 13.89 -1.19
CA SER A 79 -21.22 13.59 -1.72
C SER A 79 -21.69 14.71 -2.66
N GLY A 80 -21.54 14.51 -3.96
CA GLY A 80 -22.00 15.42 -5.01
C GLY A 80 -21.00 16.47 -5.49
N ASN A 81 -19.83 16.62 -4.87
CA ASN A 81 -18.76 17.50 -5.34
C ASN A 81 -17.46 16.71 -5.52
N TRP A 82 -17.25 16.18 -6.72
CA TRP A 82 -16.08 15.38 -7.05
C TRP A 82 -14.74 16.16 -6.94
N GLU A 83 -14.77 17.51 -7.02
CA GLU A 83 -13.57 18.33 -6.84
C GLU A 83 -13.15 18.36 -5.36
N ALA A 84 -14.11 18.40 -4.43
CA ALA A 84 -13.83 18.44 -3.00
C ALA A 84 -13.13 17.16 -2.50
N MET A 85 -13.37 16.00 -3.12
CA MET A 85 -12.71 14.75 -2.71
C MET A 85 -11.18 14.78 -2.88
N PHE A 86 -10.65 15.72 -3.68
CA PHE A 86 -9.22 15.89 -3.88
C PHE A 86 -8.63 17.09 -3.12
N THR A 87 -9.37 17.66 -2.17
CA THR A 87 -8.91 18.77 -1.35
C THR A 87 -8.67 18.29 0.08
N PRO A 88 -7.43 17.92 0.44
CA PRO A 88 -7.12 17.46 1.79
C PRO A 88 -7.18 18.62 2.79
N VAL A 89 -7.49 18.29 4.04
CA VAL A 89 -7.35 19.24 5.16
C VAL A 89 -5.87 19.62 5.32
N ASP A 90 -5.61 20.91 5.54
CA ASP A 90 -4.27 21.38 5.87
C ASP A 90 -3.88 20.95 7.29
N VAL A 91 -2.69 20.35 7.43
CA VAL A 91 -2.16 19.91 8.73
C VAL A 91 -0.79 20.55 8.95
N GLU A 92 -0.66 21.35 10.00
CA GLU A 92 0.60 21.98 10.38
C GLU A 92 1.68 20.93 10.63
N GLY A 93 2.88 21.17 10.09
CA GLY A 93 4.03 20.27 10.24
C GLY A 93 3.98 19.00 9.39
N ARG A 94 2.98 18.85 8.51
CA ARG A 94 2.89 17.68 7.61
C ARG A 94 4.08 17.56 6.67
N ALA A 95 4.50 18.67 6.05
CA ALA A 95 5.44 18.65 4.95
C ALA A 95 6.89 18.79 5.39
N ILE A 96 7.77 18.08 4.69
CA ILE A 96 9.20 18.39 4.63
C ILE A 96 9.50 19.10 3.31
N ASP A 97 10.35 20.13 3.33
CA ASP A 97 10.80 20.83 2.12
C ASP A 97 12.31 20.69 1.93
N LEU A 98 12.69 19.92 0.91
CA LEU A 98 14.06 19.76 0.46
C LEU A 98 14.29 20.31 -0.94
N LEU A 99 13.35 21.09 -1.52
CA LEU A 99 13.46 21.57 -2.90
C LEU A 99 14.78 22.32 -3.16
N ASN A 100 15.15 23.21 -2.25
CA ASN A 100 16.37 24.03 -2.35
C ASN A 100 17.54 23.47 -1.51
N PHE A 101 17.39 22.26 -0.95
CA PHE A 101 18.44 21.63 -0.14
C PHE A 101 19.57 21.12 -1.06
N ASP A 102 20.82 21.45 -0.70
CA ASP A 102 22.01 20.92 -1.39
C ASP A 102 22.27 19.48 -0.92
N LEU A 103 22.10 18.51 -1.82
CA LEU A 103 22.32 17.10 -1.55
C LEU A 103 23.80 16.70 -1.59
N THR A 104 24.69 17.57 -2.06
CA THR A 104 26.13 17.28 -2.21
C THR A 104 26.69 16.78 -0.87
N PRO A 105 27.27 15.58 -0.80
CA PRO A 105 27.83 15.08 0.44
C PRO A 105 28.97 15.95 0.95
N THR A 106 28.97 16.26 2.24
CA THR A 106 30.10 16.94 2.92
C THR A 106 31.36 16.09 2.86
N ALA A 107 32.52 16.65 3.21
CA ALA A 107 33.76 15.90 3.27
C ALA A 107 33.68 14.74 4.28
N GLU A 108 33.02 14.96 5.41
CA GLU A 108 32.79 13.95 6.45
C GLU A 108 31.86 12.84 5.94
N GLU A 109 30.75 13.21 5.28
CA GLU A 109 29.83 12.24 4.69
C GLU A 109 30.52 11.39 3.62
N LYS A 110 31.32 11.99 2.72
CA LYS A 110 32.12 11.24 1.73
C LYS A 110 33.05 10.23 2.39
N ALA A 111 33.81 10.68 3.40
CA ALA A 111 34.73 9.80 4.11
C ALA A 111 34.02 8.69 4.89
N ALA A 112 32.77 8.89 5.31
CA ALA A 112 31.95 7.86 5.93
C ALA A 112 31.41 6.90 4.87
N MET A 113 30.84 7.40 3.75
CA MET A 113 30.34 6.58 2.65
C MET A 113 31.43 5.64 2.08
N GLU A 114 32.68 6.11 1.97
CA GLU A 114 33.81 5.29 1.50
C GLU A 114 34.06 4.03 2.36
N LYS A 115 33.60 4.03 3.60
CA LYS A 115 33.74 2.90 4.53
C LYS A 115 32.52 1.96 4.53
N GLU A 116 31.41 2.39 3.95
CA GLU A 116 30.18 1.60 3.94
C GLU A 116 30.21 0.55 2.83
N PRO A 117 29.63 -0.65 3.05
CA PRO A 117 29.58 -1.74 2.05
C PRO A 117 28.93 -1.37 0.71
N ALA A 118 28.10 -0.32 0.69
CA ALA A 118 27.44 0.18 -0.51
C ALA A 118 28.32 1.05 -1.39
N TYR A 119 29.50 1.50 -0.90
CA TYR A 119 30.34 2.41 -1.64
C TYR A 119 30.73 1.87 -3.03
N GLY A 120 30.57 2.70 -4.04
CA GLY A 120 30.88 2.37 -5.43
C GLY A 120 29.86 1.41 -6.11
N LYS A 121 28.76 1.07 -5.44
CA LYS A 121 27.68 0.28 -6.03
C LYS A 121 26.48 1.18 -6.35
N PRO A 122 25.70 0.86 -7.42
CA PRO A 122 24.46 1.57 -7.67
C PRO A 122 23.42 1.28 -6.57
N VAL A 123 22.65 2.31 -6.23
CA VAL A 123 21.41 2.17 -5.46
C VAL A 123 20.36 1.56 -6.38
N ARG A 124 19.87 0.39 -6.04
CA ARG A 124 18.76 -0.23 -6.77
C ARG A 124 17.45 0.25 -6.14
N PHE A 125 16.62 0.87 -6.94
CA PHE A 125 15.31 1.33 -6.49
C PHE A 125 14.20 0.58 -7.22
N TYR A 126 13.10 0.30 -6.52
CA TYR A 126 11.95 -0.33 -7.15
C TYR A 126 11.22 0.67 -8.04
N MET A 127 11.03 0.32 -9.31
CA MET A 127 10.37 1.17 -10.30
C MET A 127 8.86 1.08 -10.17
N GLU A 128 8.24 2.15 -9.75
CA GLU A 128 6.79 2.29 -9.64
C GLU A 128 6.28 3.48 -10.45
N SER A 129 4.96 3.59 -10.57
CA SER A 129 4.28 4.67 -11.28
C SER A 129 3.26 5.37 -10.38
N GLY A 130 2.74 6.49 -10.82
CA GLY A 130 1.75 7.27 -10.07
C GLY A 130 2.32 7.82 -8.77
N CYS A 131 1.57 7.65 -7.69
CA CYS A 131 1.90 8.23 -6.38
C CYS A 131 3.16 7.65 -5.72
N THR A 132 3.67 6.53 -6.18
CA THR A 132 4.87 5.87 -5.66
C THR A 132 6.12 6.09 -6.52
N SER A 133 6.05 6.96 -7.53
CA SER A 133 7.14 7.22 -8.50
C SER A 133 8.31 8.05 -7.96
N GLY A 134 8.32 8.47 -6.70
CA GLY A 134 9.37 9.31 -6.11
C GLY A 134 10.80 8.85 -6.42
N PRO A 135 11.17 7.56 -6.25
CA PRO A 135 12.50 7.07 -6.61
C PRO A 135 12.85 7.22 -8.10
N ASN A 136 11.87 7.01 -8.99
CA ASN A 136 12.04 7.21 -10.43
C ASN A 136 12.26 8.69 -10.78
N VAL A 137 11.54 9.59 -10.09
CA VAL A 137 11.70 11.04 -10.24
C VAL A 137 13.08 11.47 -9.73
N ALA A 138 13.53 10.95 -8.58
CA ALA A 138 14.85 11.22 -8.03
C ALA A 138 15.98 10.83 -9.01
N ASP A 139 15.86 9.68 -9.65
CA ASP A 139 16.80 9.23 -10.68
C ASP A 139 16.79 10.15 -11.91
N LYS A 140 15.62 10.34 -12.51
CA LYS A 140 15.48 11.11 -13.75
C LYS A 140 15.76 12.61 -13.60
N LYS A 141 15.53 13.20 -12.43
CA LYS A 141 15.88 14.58 -12.09
C LYS A 141 17.35 14.73 -11.66
N GLY A 142 18.09 13.62 -11.51
CA GLY A 142 19.50 13.62 -11.13
C GLY A 142 19.75 13.83 -9.62
N PHE A 143 18.74 13.69 -8.77
CA PHE A 143 18.89 13.92 -7.31
C PHE A 143 19.76 12.85 -6.65
N TYR A 144 19.76 11.60 -7.13
CA TYR A 144 20.73 10.61 -6.67
C TYR A 144 22.17 11.01 -7.05
N ALA A 145 22.38 11.51 -8.27
CA ALA A 145 23.71 11.96 -8.69
C ALA A 145 24.18 13.17 -7.89
N GLU A 146 23.31 14.15 -7.60
CA GLU A 146 23.57 15.28 -6.70
C GLU A 146 23.98 14.80 -5.29
N ALA A 147 23.34 13.75 -4.80
CA ALA A 147 23.66 13.11 -3.52
C ALA A 147 24.93 12.24 -3.55
N GLY A 148 25.68 12.23 -4.67
CA GLY A 148 26.91 11.45 -4.82
C GLY A 148 26.67 9.96 -5.06
N LEU A 149 25.46 9.56 -5.48
CA LEU A 149 25.04 8.19 -5.72
C LEU A 149 24.87 7.91 -7.19
N THR A 150 25.11 6.67 -7.60
CA THR A 150 24.60 6.11 -8.86
C THR A 150 23.33 5.32 -8.56
N ALA A 151 22.38 5.28 -9.50
CA ALA A 151 21.11 4.60 -9.27
C ALA A 151 20.78 3.65 -10.44
N GLU A 152 20.04 2.59 -10.14
CA GLU A 152 19.57 1.60 -11.10
C GLU A 152 18.13 1.20 -10.77
N GLY A 153 17.22 1.33 -11.75
CA GLY A 153 15.83 0.95 -11.60
C GLY A 153 15.62 -0.56 -11.74
N PHE A 154 14.91 -1.15 -10.79
CA PHE A 154 14.51 -2.56 -10.76
C PHE A 154 13.01 -2.69 -10.99
N LYS A 155 12.60 -3.67 -11.82
CA LYS A 155 11.20 -4.05 -12.01
C LYS A 155 10.96 -5.45 -11.46
N GLY A 156 9.94 -5.60 -10.63
CA GLY A 156 9.51 -6.86 -10.05
C GLY A 156 7.99 -6.92 -9.93
N THR A 157 7.49 -7.92 -9.25
CA THR A 157 6.06 -8.11 -8.97
C THR A 157 5.64 -7.59 -7.60
N SER A 158 6.60 -7.48 -6.67
CA SER A 158 6.35 -7.03 -5.30
C SER A 158 7.54 -6.24 -4.75
N TYR A 159 7.31 -4.97 -4.41
CA TYR A 159 8.34 -4.15 -3.76
C TYR A 159 8.65 -4.62 -2.33
N THR A 160 7.65 -5.20 -1.63
CA THR A 160 7.84 -5.77 -0.29
C THR A 160 8.82 -6.95 -0.32
N GLU A 161 8.66 -7.85 -1.30
CA GLU A 161 9.58 -8.97 -1.50
C GLU A 161 10.95 -8.49 -1.95
N ALA A 162 11.01 -7.57 -2.91
CA ALA A 162 12.28 -7.05 -3.43
C ALA A 162 13.12 -6.37 -2.35
N LEU A 163 12.47 -5.61 -1.44
CA LEU A 163 13.12 -5.03 -0.26
C LEU A 163 13.57 -6.12 0.72
N GLY A 164 12.67 -7.04 1.10
CA GLY A 164 12.95 -8.09 2.09
C GLY A 164 14.04 -9.07 1.67
N THR A 165 14.23 -9.26 0.36
CA THR A 165 15.29 -10.13 -0.22
C THR A 165 16.52 -9.35 -0.69
N ALA A 166 16.61 -8.06 -0.39
CA ALA A 166 17.70 -7.17 -0.80
C ALA A 166 17.95 -7.15 -2.32
N GLN A 167 16.89 -7.31 -3.14
CA GLN A 167 16.97 -7.09 -4.58
C GLN A 167 16.99 -5.60 -4.89
N VAL A 168 16.38 -4.78 -4.02
CA VAL A 168 16.46 -3.32 -4.04
C VAL A 168 16.79 -2.76 -2.66
N GLU A 169 17.40 -1.59 -2.63
CA GLU A 169 17.69 -0.87 -1.39
C GLU A 169 16.51 -0.02 -0.94
N VAL A 170 15.74 0.55 -1.89
CA VAL A 170 14.66 1.51 -1.60
C VAL A 170 13.44 1.30 -2.49
N ALA A 171 12.27 1.52 -1.90
CA ALA A 171 10.98 1.63 -2.59
C ALA A 171 10.09 2.65 -1.89
N VAL A 172 9.10 3.17 -2.61
CA VAL A 172 7.95 3.89 -2.04
C VAL A 172 6.73 3.00 -2.17
N GLY A 173 5.97 2.83 -1.10
CA GLY A 173 4.81 1.95 -1.12
C GLY A 173 3.86 2.15 0.05
N HIS A 174 2.73 1.45 -0.01
CA HIS A 174 1.69 1.52 1.01
C HIS A 174 2.16 0.95 2.34
N ILE A 175 1.95 1.69 3.45
CA ILE A 175 2.09 1.18 4.81
C ILE A 175 1.25 -0.10 4.95
N ALA A 176 0.02 -0.05 4.44
CA ALA A 176 -0.95 -1.14 4.52
C ALA A 176 -0.49 -2.45 3.85
N THR A 177 0.43 -2.39 2.87
CA THR A 177 1.01 -3.59 2.25
C THR A 177 2.22 -4.11 3.02
N MET A 178 3.00 -3.23 3.65
CA MET A 178 4.31 -3.60 4.22
C MET A 178 4.30 -3.85 5.73
N LEU A 179 3.37 -3.25 6.48
CA LEU A 179 3.43 -3.26 7.95
C LEU A 179 3.28 -4.69 8.51
N VAL A 180 2.32 -5.47 8.04
CA VAL A 180 2.15 -6.87 8.48
C VAL A 180 3.36 -7.74 8.09
N PRO A 181 3.91 -7.69 6.86
CA PRO A 181 5.19 -8.34 6.55
C PRO A 181 6.33 -7.99 7.47
N VAL A 182 6.50 -6.72 7.84
CA VAL A 182 7.53 -6.29 8.80
C VAL A 182 7.40 -7.04 10.12
N THR A 183 6.19 -7.10 10.68
CA THR A 183 5.93 -7.83 11.94
C THR A 183 6.07 -9.35 11.77
N ASN A 184 6.00 -9.86 10.55
CA ASN A 184 6.26 -11.25 10.22
C ASN A 184 7.74 -11.58 9.94
N GLY A 185 8.64 -10.58 10.04
CA GLY A 185 10.08 -10.77 9.94
C GLY A 185 10.66 -10.50 8.55
N VAL A 186 9.90 -9.88 7.64
CA VAL A 186 10.47 -9.38 6.38
C VAL A 186 11.48 -8.28 6.68
N ASP A 187 12.67 -8.37 6.08
CA ASP A 187 13.82 -7.49 6.36
C ASP A 187 13.68 -6.14 5.66
N LEU A 188 12.69 -5.34 6.09
CA LEU A 188 12.50 -3.97 5.66
C LEU A 188 12.11 -3.07 6.84
N THR A 189 12.31 -1.77 6.69
CA THR A 189 11.91 -0.74 7.64
C THR A 189 11.50 0.52 6.91
N PHE A 190 10.63 1.32 7.50
CA PHE A 190 10.21 2.62 6.98
C PHE A 190 11.20 3.68 7.43
N VAL A 191 11.66 4.52 6.51
CA VAL A 191 12.78 5.44 6.72
C VAL A 191 12.43 6.91 6.47
N GLY A 192 11.22 7.17 6.00
CA GLY A 192 10.70 8.52 5.76
C GLY A 192 9.27 8.47 5.24
N GLY A 193 8.55 9.57 5.38
CA GLY A 193 7.19 9.68 4.85
C GLY A 193 7.18 9.95 3.34
N ALA A 194 6.11 9.56 2.65
CA ALA A 194 5.97 9.83 1.23
C ALA A 194 4.78 10.74 0.92
N HIS A 195 3.56 10.30 1.18
CA HIS A 195 2.36 11.09 0.89
C HIS A 195 1.14 10.57 1.66
N ILE A 196 0.04 11.36 1.65
CA ILE A 196 -1.29 10.99 2.13
C ILE A 196 -2.20 10.58 0.96
N GLY A 197 -3.42 10.07 1.23
CA GLY A 197 -4.47 9.85 0.23
C GLY A 197 -4.26 8.61 -0.64
N CYS A 198 -4.71 8.72 -1.88
CA CYS A 198 -4.63 7.79 -3.03
C CYS A 198 -5.69 6.68 -3.13
N LYS A 199 -6.47 6.39 -2.10
CA LYS A 199 -7.54 5.38 -2.14
C LYS A 199 -8.77 5.86 -1.40
N SER A 200 -9.94 5.50 -1.94
CA SER A 200 -11.23 5.85 -1.37
C SER A 200 -12.25 4.74 -1.59
N LEU A 201 -13.29 4.72 -0.75
CA LEU A 201 -14.41 3.79 -0.84
C LEU A 201 -15.50 4.41 -1.72
N TYR A 202 -15.83 3.70 -2.79
CA TYR A 202 -16.77 4.15 -3.82
C TYR A 202 -18.00 3.28 -3.88
N VAL A 203 -19.13 3.91 -4.19
CA VAL A 203 -20.43 3.28 -4.49
C VAL A 203 -20.97 3.82 -5.81
N LEU A 204 -22.00 3.20 -6.40
CA LEU A 204 -22.70 3.78 -7.54
C LEU A 204 -23.33 5.13 -7.14
N ALA A 205 -23.26 6.11 -8.04
CA ALA A 205 -23.74 7.46 -7.77
C ALA A 205 -25.24 7.53 -7.45
N ASP A 206 -26.03 6.64 -8.06
CA ASP A 206 -27.48 6.51 -7.87
C ASP A 206 -27.86 5.53 -6.73
N SER A 207 -26.88 4.88 -6.09
CA SER A 207 -27.16 4.01 -4.95
C SER A 207 -27.65 4.79 -3.74
N PRO A 208 -28.39 4.14 -2.81
CA PRO A 208 -28.83 4.78 -1.59
C PRO A 208 -27.72 5.00 -0.55
N TYR A 209 -26.56 4.37 -0.76
CA TYR A 209 -25.43 4.43 0.17
C TYR A 209 -24.76 5.80 0.14
N THR A 210 -24.59 6.41 1.30
CA THR A 210 -23.99 7.74 1.48
C THR A 210 -22.88 7.75 2.53
N THR A 211 -22.90 6.76 3.41
CA THR A 211 -21.92 6.57 4.49
C THR A 211 -21.48 5.10 4.55
N THR A 212 -20.43 4.82 5.29
CA THR A 212 -19.99 3.44 5.58
C THR A 212 -21.00 2.66 6.41
N GLU A 213 -21.78 3.34 7.27
CA GLU A 213 -22.86 2.73 8.07
C GLU A 213 -23.95 2.09 7.18
N ASP A 214 -24.23 2.69 6.03
CA ASP A 214 -25.21 2.15 5.08
C ASP A 214 -24.78 0.82 4.46
N LEU A 215 -23.49 0.46 4.56
CA LEU A 215 -22.92 -0.77 4.00
C LEU A 215 -23.10 -1.98 4.90
N LYS A 216 -23.55 -1.82 6.14
CA LYS A 216 -23.74 -2.94 7.06
C LYS A 216 -24.65 -4.02 6.48
N GLY A 217 -24.23 -5.28 6.59
CA GLY A 217 -24.94 -6.43 6.04
C GLY A 217 -24.77 -6.62 4.52
N THR A 218 -23.89 -5.87 3.87
CA THR A 218 -23.67 -5.95 2.42
C THR A 218 -22.26 -6.41 2.06
N PRO A 219 -22.03 -6.99 0.85
CA PRO A 219 -20.70 -7.29 0.36
C PRO A 219 -19.98 -6.02 -0.10
N VAL A 220 -18.72 -5.85 0.33
CA VAL A 220 -17.83 -4.73 -0.06
C VAL A 220 -16.55 -5.30 -0.67
N SER A 221 -16.17 -4.81 -1.84
CA SER A 221 -14.99 -5.32 -2.53
C SER A 221 -13.70 -4.70 -2.02
N VAL A 222 -12.72 -5.58 -1.79
CA VAL A 222 -11.30 -5.29 -1.60
C VAL A 222 -10.53 -5.90 -2.77
N PRO A 223 -10.33 -5.15 -3.88
CA PRO A 223 -9.98 -5.71 -5.19
C PRO A 223 -8.72 -6.56 -5.22
N SER A 224 -7.72 -6.24 -4.40
CA SER A 224 -6.46 -6.99 -4.32
C SER A 224 -6.52 -8.17 -3.33
N GLY A 225 -7.68 -8.42 -2.72
CA GLY A 225 -7.91 -9.56 -1.80
C GLY A 225 -7.57 -9.28 -0.35
N ILE A 226 -7.84 -10.29 0.49
CA ILE A 226 -7.60 -10.25 1.93
C ILE A 226 -6.10 -10.13 2.20
N GLY A 227 -5.72 -9.26 3.15
CA GLY A 227 -4.32 -9.02 3.53
C GLY A 227 -3.60 -8.01 2.65
N SER A 228 -4.19 -7.58 1.55
CA SER A 228 -3.68 -6.50 0.70
C SER A 228 -3.88 -5.12 1.33
N SER A 229 -3.33 -4.08 0.68
CA SER A 229 -3.61 -2.70 1.07
C SER A 229 -5.10 -2.37 1.05
N ASP A 230 -5.85 -2.92 0.08
CA ASP A 230 -7.28 -2.64 -0.05
C ASP A 230 -8.05 -3.17 1.16
N TYR A 231 -7.76 -4.41 1.57
CA TYR A 231 -8.35 -5.01 2.76
C TYR A 231 -7.99 -4.23 4.03
N ASN A 232 -6.70 -3.98 4.25
CA ASN A 232 -6.24 -3.35 5.47
C ASN A 232 -6.73 -1.89 5.61
N ILE A 233 -6.78 -1.13 4.51
CA ILE A 233 -7.31 0.23 4.48
C ILE A 233 -8.83 0.20 4.74
N THR A 234 -9.57 -0.71 4.09
CA THR A 234 -11.02 -0.83 4.31
C THR A 234 -11.31 -1.18 5.77
N CYS A 235 -10.59 -2.13 6.36
CA CYS A 235 -10.74 -2.44 7.79
C CYS A 235 -10.48 -1.22 8.68
N MET A 236 -9.46 -0.43 8.37
CA MET A 236 -9.14 0.78 9.13
C MET A 236 -10.21 1.87 8.97
N MET A 237 -10.77 2.07 7.77
CA MET A 237 -11.87 3.00 7.54
C MET A 237 -13.13 2.60 8.31
N LEU A 238 -13.50 1.34 8.23
CA LEU A 238 -14.68 0.81 8.94
C LEU A 238 -14.51 0.89 10.46
N ASP A 239 -13.33 0.54 10.99
CA ASP A 239 -13.01 0.67 12.42
C ASP A 239 -13.11 2.14 12.89
N GLN A 240 -12.64 3.09 12.09
CA GLN A 240 -12.76 4.52 12.40
C GLN A 240 -14.23 4.94 12.53
N ASP A 241 -15.08 4.34 11.74
CA ASP A 241 -16.51 4.62 11.70
C ASP A 241 -17.31 3.71 12.66
N ASN A 242 -16.64 3.03 13.62
CA ASN A 242 -17.22 2.09 14.59
C ASN A 242 -17.98 0.92 13.95
N ILE A 243 -17.52 0.43 12.82
CA ILE A 243 -18.06 -0.72 12.10
C ILE A 243 -17.07 -1.88 12.22
N ASN A 244 -17.52 -3.03 12.70
CA ASN A 244 -16.69 -4.23 12.76
C ASN A 244 -16.52 -4.81 11.34
N PRO A 245 -15.33 -4.78 10.75
CA PRO A 245 -15.12 -5.22 9.36
C PRO A 245 -15.35 -6.72 9.13
N ARG A 246 -15.53 -7.49 10.19
CA ARG A 246 -15.71 -8.95 10.14
C ARG A 246 -17.12 -9.42 10.44
N GLU A 247 -17.87 -8.64 11.22
CA GLU A 247 -19.19 -9.01 11.72
C GLU A 247 -20.30 -8.21 11.03
N ASP A 248 -20.03 -6.93 10.72
CA ASP A 248 -21.05 -6.02 10.22
C ASP A 248 -21.24 -6.06 8.71
N LEU A 249 -20.27 -6.61 7.95
CA LEU A 249 -20.33 -6.70 6.49
C LEU A 249 -19.45 -7.85 5.96
N GLU A 250 -19.51 -8.12 4.66
CA GLU A 250 -18.70 -9.15 4.01
C GLU A 250 -17.63 -8.48 3.10
N LEU A 251 -16.34 -8.67 3.41
CA LEU A 251 -15.25 -8.25 2.53
C LEU A 251 -14.97 -9.33 1.50
N VAL A 252 -15.15 -9.00 0.21
CA VAL A 252 -15.01 -9.94 -0.91
C VAL A 252 -13.97 -9.43 -1.91
N GLN A 253 -13.40 -10.35 -2.67
CA GLN A 253 -12.47 -9.97 -3.73
C GLN A 253 -13.20 -9.91 -5.09
N VAL A 254 -13.35 -8.70 -5.63
CA VAL A 254 -13.75 -8.44 -7.02
C VAL A 254 -12.73 -7.47 -7.60
N THR A 255 -12.08 -7.82 -8.70
CA THR A 255 -11.03 -6.99 -9.30
C THR A 255 -11.54 -5.59 -9.67
N ALA A 256 -10.69 -4.58 -9.62
CA ALA A 256 -11.09 -3.17 -9.79
C ALA A 256 -11.87 -2.92 -11.10
N ASP A 257 -11.45 -3.55 -12.19
CA ASP A 257 -12.10 -3.46 -13.51
C ASP A 257 -13.48 -4.13 -13.56
N ALA A 258 -13.75 -5.10 -12.68
CA ALA A 258 -15.04 -5.79 -12.58
C ALA A 258 -15.99 -5.14 -11.56
N CYS A 259 -15.48 -4.31 -10.62
CA CYS A 259 -16.28 -3.76 -9.52
C CYS A 259 -17.52 -2.98 -9.99
N ILE A 260 -17.41 -2.21 -11.06
CA ILE A 260 -18.54 -1.41 -11.56
C ILE A 260 -19.69 -2.32 -11.97
N ASN A 261 -19.41 -3.31 -12.80
CA ASN A 261 -20.43 -4.28 -13.23
C ASN A 261 -21.00 -5.07 -12.04
N ALA A 262 -20.16 -5.44 -11.08
CA ALA A 262 -20.61 -6.14 -9.87
C ALA A 262 -21.51 -5.27 -9.00
N MET A 263 -21.26 -3.95 -8.89
CA MET A 263 -22.16 -3.01 -8.24
C MET A 263 -23.48 -2.84 -9.01
N GLU A 264 -23.43 -2.70 -10.33
CA GLU A 264 -24.63 -2.58 -11.20
C GLU A 264 -25.52 -3.83 -11.13
N ASN A 265 -24.90 -5.01 -10.97
CA ASN A 265 -25.62 -6.27 -10.78
C ASN A 265 -26.11 -6.52 -9.35
N GLY A 266 -25.72 -5.67 -8.39
CA GLY A 266 -26.03 -5.85 -6.96
C GLY A 266 -25.26 -6.98 -6.29
N GLU A 267 -24.14 -7.42 -6.85
CA GLU A 267 -23.26 -8.45 -6.28
C GLU A 267 -22.39 -7.88 -5.15
N ILE A 268 -22.03 -6.59 -5.23
CA ILE A 268 -21.35 -5.81 -4.20
C ILE A 268 -21.99 -4.43 -4.08
N SER A 269 -21.88 -3.81 -2.91
CA SER A 269 -22.43 -2.47 -2.65
C SER A 269 -21.40 -1.36 -2.80
N ALA A 270 -20.13 -1.66 -2.52
CA ALA A 270 -19.02 -0.71 -2.56
C ALA A 270 -17.71 -1.41 -2.96
N ALA A 271 -16.70 -0.60 -3.31
CA ALA A 271 -15.35 -1.08 -3.54
C ALA A 271 -14.31 -0.04 -3.09
N LEU A 272 -13.22 -0.48 -2.47
CA LEU A 272 -12.04 0.36 -2.26
C LEU A 272 -11.22 0.42 -3.55
N LEU A 273 -11.17 1.59 -4.17
CA LEU A 273 -10.47 1.79 -5.44
C LEU A 273 -9.38 2.84 -5.30
N SER A 274 -8.37 2.81 -6.18
CA SER A 274 -7.46 3.93 -6.31
C SER A 274 -8.20 5.14 -6.92
N ASP A 275 -7.93 6.33 -6.41
CA ASP A 275 -8.56 7.55 -6.87
C ASP A 275 -8.25 7.82 -8.35
N THR A 276 -7.06 7.43 -8.81
CA THR A 276 -6.67 7.52 -10.23
C THR A 276 -7.54 6.64 -11.12
N PHE A 277 -7.93 5.45 -10.65
CA PHE A 277 -8.85 4.57 -11.39
C PHE A 277 -10.28 5.11 -11.39
N ALA A 278 -10.77 5.54 -10.22
CA ALA A 278 -12.17 5.94 -10.03
C ALA A 278 -12.50 7.34 -10.60
N TYR A 279 -11.52 8.22 -10.74
CA TYR A 279 -11.72 9.64 -11.09
C TYR A 279 -12.67 9.88 -12.26
N SER A 280 -12.42 9.25 -13.41
CA SER A 280 -13.25 9.49 -14.60
C SER A 280 -14.70 9.07 -14.36
N MET A 281 -14.92 8.02 -13.61
CA MET A 281 -16.24 7.50 -13.27
C MET A 281 -16.97 8.40 -12.27
N VAL A 282 -16.25 9.01 -11.33
CA VAL A 282 -16.83 10.02 -10.43
C VAL A 282 -17.19 11.29 -11.18
N LYS A 283 -16.29 11.78 -12.05
CA LYS A 283 -16.54 12.95 -12.91
C LYS A 283 -17.74 12.74 -13.85
N ASP A 284 -17.87 11.54 -14.39
CA ASP A 284 -18.97 11.17 -15.29
C ASP A 284 -20.28 10.85 -14.54
N GLY A 285 -20.30 10.98 -13.21
CA GLY A 285 -21.48 10.73 -12.38
C GLY A 285 -21.90 9.26 -12.27
N LYS A 286 -20.98 8.32 -12.49
CA LYS A 286 -21.20 6.88 -12.31
C LYS A 286 -20.92 6.39 -10.91
N LEU A 287 -19.88 6.93 -10.27
CA LEU A 287 -19.48 6.65 -8.91
C LEU A 287 -19.58 7.90 -8.04
N LYS A 288 -19.77 7.69 -6.76
CA LYS A 288 -19.52 8.69 -5.70
C LYS A 288 -18.62 8.09 -4.63
N CYS A 289 -17.75 8.91 -4.07
CA CYS A 289 -16.94 8.58 -2.92
C CYS A 289 -17.78 8.74 -1.64
N ILE A 290 -17.69 7.79 -0.73
CA ILE A 290 -18.36 7.86 0.58
C ILE A 290 -17.36 7.88 1.74
N ARG A 291 -16.10 7.52 1.51
CA ARG A 291 -15.01 7.56 2.49
C ARG A 291 -13.67 7.66 1.78
N SER A 292 -12.79 8.54 2.25
CA SER A 292 -11.49 8.79 1.60
C SER A 292 -10.33 8.80 2.60
N LEU A 293 -9.13 8.41 2.15
CA LEU A 293 -7.90 8.66 2.90
C LEU A 293 -7.50 10.15 2.93
N LEU A 294 -8.25 11.02 2.25
CA LEU A 294 -8.11 12.48 2.33
C LEU A 294 -9.10 13.12 3.31
N ASP A 295 -10.00 12.35 3.91
CA ASP A 295 -10.91 12.87 4.94
C ASP A 295 -10.12 13.40 6.14
N GLU A 296 -10.70 14.30 6.91
CA GLU A 296 -10.03 15.04 7.99
C GLU A 296 -9.30 14.10 8.96
N ASP A 297 -9.93 13.03 9.38
CA ASP A 297 -9.39 12.05 10.34
C ASP A 297 -8.33 11.11 9.74
N PHE A 298 -8.25 11.01 8.40
CA PHE A 298 -7.22 10.26 7.68
C PHE A 298 -6.11 11.15 7.10
N SER A 299 -6.38 12.44 6.85
CA SER A 299 -5.36 13.40 6.38
C SER A 299 -4.21 13.62 7.38
N THR A 300 -4.36 13.12 8.60
CA THR A 300 -3.33 13.09 9.65
C THR A 300 -2.36 11.91 9.55
N LYS A 301 -2.50 11.05 8.53
CA LYS A 301 -1.74 9.80 8.39
C LYS A 301 -1.19 9.63 6.99
N ASN A 302 0.00 9.07 6.88
CA ASN A 302 0.53 8.63 5.61
C ASN A 302 -0.24 7.41 5.07
N CYS A 303 -0.52 7.42 3.76
CA CYS A 303 -0.85 6.21 3.02
C CYS A 303 0.41 5.45 2.63
N CYS A 304 1.41 6.19 2.12
CA CYS A 304 2.67 5.65 1.64
C CYS A 304 3.87 6.21 2.37
N VAL A 305 4.92 5.40 2.41
CA VAL A 305 6.22 5.70 3.03
C VAL A 305 7.36 5.34 2.11
N ILE A 306 8.53 5.92 2.38
CA ILE A 306 9.81 5.45 1.85
C ILE A 306 10.24 4.29 2.73
N ALA A 307 10.45 3.12 2.12
CA ALA A 307 10.90 1.91 2.80
C ALA A 307 12.25 1.45 2.25
N MET A 308 13.09 0.88 3.10
CA MET A 308 14.39 0.35 2.72
C MET A 308 14.59 -1.05 3.32
N ASN A 309 15.47 -1.84 2.71
CA ASN A 309 15.98 -3.06 3.36
C ASN A 309 16.64 -2.68 4.69
N ARG A 310 16.22 -3.29 5.80
CA ARG A 310 16.69 -2.93 7.16
C ARG A 310 18.17 -3.21 7.34
N THR A 311 18.64 -4.37 6.86
CA THR A 311 20.07 -4.73 6.91
C THR A 311 20.92 -3.73 6.12
N PHE A 312 20.41 -3.23 4.98
CA PHE A 312 21.10 -2.16 4.24
C PHE A 312 21.22 -0.88 5.07
N VAL A 313 20.14 -0.41 5.70
CA VAL A 313 20.13 0.80 6.54
C VAL A 313 21.13 0.70 7.67
N GLN A 314 21.18 -0.46 8.35
CA GLN A 314 22.10 -0.70 9.46
C GLN A 314 23.57 -0.67 9.05
N ASN A 315 23.88 -1.22 7.87
CA ASN A 315 25.25 -1.33 7.39
C ASN A 315 25.72 -0.11 6.58
N ASN A 316 24.80 0.75 6.12
CA ASN A 316 25.09 1.86 5.23
C ASN A 316 24.30 3.12 5.63
N PRO A 317 24.45 3.61 6.88
CA PRO A 317 23.61 4.68 7.42
C PRO A 317 23.73 6.01 6.63
N VAL A 318 24.91 6.34 6.11
CA VAL A 318 25.09 7.57 5.32
C VAL A 318 24.53 7.42 3.93
N HIS A 319 24.72 6.28 3.25
CA HIS A 319 24.03 6.01 1.98
C HIS A 319 22.51 6.02 2.16
N ALA A 320 21.97 5.39 3.21
CA ALA A 320 20.55 5.40 3.50
C ALA A 320 19.99 6.83 3.65
N LYS A 321 20.67 7.67 4.44
CA LYS A 321 20.32 9.10 4.57
C LYS A 321 20.32 9.81 3.21
N LYS A 322 21.36 9.65 2.42
CA LYS A 322 21.47 10.31 1.10
C LYS A 322 20.41 9.83 0.11
N ILE A 323 20.06 8.54 0.15
CA ILE A 323 18.96 7.97 -0.65
C ILE A 323 17.63 8.62 -0.27
N VAL A 324 17.31 8.69 1.04
CA VAL A 324 16.07 9.27 1.52
C VAL A 324 16.00 10.76 1.20
N GLN A 325 17.10 11.50 1.38
CA GLN A 325 17.18 12.92 1.01
C GLN A 325 16.88 13.13 -0.48
N ALA A 326 17.43 12.30 -1.38
CA ALA A 326 17.17 12.38 -2.81
C ALA A 326 15.69 12.12 -3.17
N VAL A 327 15.07 11.11 -2.54
CA VAL A 327 13.65 10.80 -2.74
C VAL A 327 12.76 11.90 -2.15
N GLN A 328 13.09 12.43 -0.96
CA GLN A 328 12.34 13.53 -0.35
C GLN A 328 12.47 14.85 -1.13
N LYS A 329 13.61 15.10 -1.77
CA LYS A 329 13.76 16.23 -2.69
C LYS A 329 12.86 16.05 -3.92
N ALA A 330 12.76 14.84 -4.45
CA ALA A 330 11.82 14.52 -5.52
C ALA A 330 10.36 14.74 -5.09
N HIS A 331 9.97 14.31 -3.90
CA HIS A 331 8.65 14.55 -3.35
C HIS A 331 8.37 16.05 -3.15
N SER A 332 9.33 16.81 -2.61
CA SER A 332 9.21 18.26 -2.47
C SER A 332 9.03 18.93 -3.82
N TRP A 333 9.81 18.51 -4.83
CA TRP A 333 9.67 19.01 -6.18
C TRP A 333 8.29 18.68 -6.78
N MET A 334 7.80 17.47 -6.61
CA MET A 334 6.48 17.06 -7.11
C MET A 334 5.35 17.87 -6.46
N ARG A 335 5.45 18.18 -5.17
CA ARG A 335 4.45 18.98 -4.43
C ARG A 335 4.46 20.44 -4.89
N GLU A 336 5.63 21.06 -4.99
CA GLU A 336 5.76 22.49 -5.28
C GLU A 336 5.55 22.82 -6.76
N ASN A 337 5.68 21.84 -7.66
CA ASN A 337 5.58 22.03 -9.10
C ASN A 337 4.51 21.10 -9.72
N GLY A 338 3.32 21.02 -9.13
CA GLY A 338 2.29 20.02 -9.43
C GLY A 338 1.97 19.84 -10.91
N GLU A 339 1.86 20.94 -11.71
CA GLU A 339 1.63 20.84 -13.16
C GLU A 339 2.87 20.31 -13.91
N GLU A 340 4.06 20.87 -13.64
CA GLU A 340 5.31 20.41 -14.26
C GLU A 340 5.61 18.96 -13.88
N ALA A 341 5.36 18.59 -12.63
CA ALA A 341 5.52 17.22 -12.16
C ALA A 341 4.56 16.27 -12.87
N THR A 342 3.31 16.69 -13.08
CA THR A 342 2.34 15.90 -13.86
C THR A 342 2.80 15.70 -15.29
N ASP A 343 3.22 16.75 -15.98
CA ASP A 343 3.73 16.65 -17.34
C ASP A 343 4.95 15.72 -17.41
N PHE A 344 5.88 15.88 -16.48
CA PHE A 344 7.06 15.02 -16.37
C PHE A 344 6.70 13.55 -16.16
N LEU A 345 5.72 13.24 -15.29
CA LEU A 345 5.28 11.86 -15.04
C LEU A 345 4.62 11.24 -16.28
N LEU A 346 3.79 12.00 -17.00
CA LEU A 346 3.14 11.56 -18.24
C LEU A 346 4.16 11.32 -19.36
N GLU A 347 5.07 12.26 -19.60
CA GLU A 347 6.13 12.16 -20.61
C GLU A 347 7.08 10.98 -20.38
N ASN A 348 7.36 10.66 -19.11
CA ASN A 348 8.22 9.56 -18.73
C ASN A 348 7.48 8.24 -18.54
N THR A 349 6.20 8.16 -18.89
CA THR A 349 5.33 6.96 -18.71
C THR A 349 5.24 6.46 -17.26
N LEU A 350 5.47 7.37 -16.31
CA LEU A 350 5.32 7.13 -14.86
C LEU A 350 3.89 7.41 -14.37
N ASN A 351 3.04 7.94 -15.24
CA ASN A 351 1.60 8.06 -15.04
C ASN A 351 0.87 7.91 -16.38
N LYS A 352 -0.47 7.79 -16.33
CA LYS A 352 -1.35 7.61 -17.49
C LYS A 352 -2.64 8.40 -17.28
N GLY A 353 -3.42 8.55 -18.38
CA GLY A 353 -4.75 9.14 -18.34
C GLY A 353 -4.74 10.65 -18.59
N ASP A 354 -5.84 11.30 -18.24
CA ASP A 354 -6.08 12.71 -18.49
C ASP A 354 -5.16 13.62 -17.65
N ARG A 355 -4.58 14.66 -18.28
CA ARG A 355 -3.64 15.58 -17.63
C ARG A 355 -4.29 16.33 -16.46
N ALA A 356 -5.52 16.86 -16.65
CA ALA A 356 -6.17 17.64 -15.61
C ALA A 356 -6.51 16.77 -14.39
N MET A 357 -6.91 15.51 -14.61
CA MET A 357 -7.06 14.53 -13.57
C MET A 357 -5.77 14.33 -12.77
N ASN A 358 -4.67 14.09 -13.48
CA ASN A 358 -3.39 13.83 -12.83
C ASN A 358 -2.89 15.02 -12.01
N ILE A 359 -3.10 16.25 -12.48
CA ILE A 359 -2.79 17.48 -11.71
C ILE A 359 -3.59 17.48 -10.40
N MET A 360 -4.89 17.25 -10.47
CA MET A 360 -5.76 17.28 -9.29
C MET A 360 -5.37 16.21 -8.27
N ILE A 361 -5.17 14.96 -8.71
CA ILE A 361 -4.79 13.86 -7.84
C ILE A 361 -3.39 14.11 -7.25
N ASN A 362 -2.40 14.49 -8.06
CA ASN A 362 -1.04 14.74 -7.56
C ASN A 362 -1.02 15.86 -6.50
N ASN A 363 -1.78 16.94 -6.70
CA ASN A 363 -1.87 18.03 -5.73
C ASN A 363 -2.53 17.58 -4.41
N SER A 364 -3.50 16.67 -4.47
CA SER A 364 -4.18 16.15 -3.29
C SER A 364 -3.28 15.26 -2.41
N LEU A 365 -2.28 14.60 -2.99
CA LEU A 365 -1.43 13.63 -2.28
C LEU A 365 -0.47 14.27 -1.26
N GLN A 366 -0.17 15.56 -1.36
CA GLN A 366 0.69 16.27 -0.43
C GLN A 366 2.04 15.55 -0.21
N PHE A 367 2.79 15.35 -1.30
CA PHE A 367 4.07 14.65 -1.30
C PHE A 367 5.10 15.26 -0.34
N GLY A 368 5.98 14.41 0.24
CA GLY A 368 7.06 14.84 1.11
C GLY A 368 6.59 15.14 2.53
N THR A 369 6.20 14.10 3.26
CA THR A 369 5.75 14.23 4.65
C THR A 369 6.91 14.15 5.63
N ALA A 370 6.85 14.98 6.67
CA ALA A 370 7.87 15.06 7.72
C ALA A 370 7.90 13.81 8.60
N ASP A 371 9.07 13.50 9.19
CA ASP A 371 9.24 12.29 10.00
C ASP A 371 8.33 12.30 11.25
N ALA A 372 8.19 13.43 11.95
CA ALA A 372 7.32 13.51 13.12
C ALA A 372 5.84 13.29 12.78
N PHE A 373 5.36 13.83 11.65
CA PHE A 373 4.02 13.58 11.14
C PHE A 373 3.83 12.09 10.79
N THR A 374 4.82 11.51 10.10
CA THR A 374 4.78 10.11 9.67
C THR A 374 4.79 9.16 10.86
N GLU A 375 5.63 9.42 11.87
CA GLU A 375 5.72 8.61 13.08
C GLU A 375 4.41 8.60 13.87
N ALA A 376 3.80 9.77 14.06
CA ALA A 376 2.53 9.89 14.77
C ALA A 376 1.41 9.13 14.04
N GLY A 377 1.30 9.30 12.72
CA GLY A 377 0.32 8.60 11.90
C GLY A 377 0.56 7.09 11.83
N LEU A 378 1.82 6.66 11.74
CA LEU A 378 2.18 5.24 11.73
C LEU A 378 1.83 4.57 13.07
N ARG A 379 2.06 5.24 14.20
CA ARG A 379 1.69 4.73 15.54
C ARG A 379 0.19 4.48 15.64
N ASP A 380 -0.65 5.42 15.20
CA ASP A 380 -2.11 5.23 15.16
C ASP A 380 -2.50 4.02 14.26
N ILE A 381 -1.86 3.87 13.11
CA ILE A 381 -2.09 2.70 12.24
C ILE A 381 -1.69 1.39 12.93
N VAL A 382 -0.55 1.34 13.60
CA VAL A 382 -0.06 0.17 14.34
C VAL A 382 -1.05 -0.21 15.45
N GLU A 383 -1.49 0.75 16.27
CA GLU A 383 -2.46 0.54 17.34
C GLU A 383 -3.76 -0.07 16.80
N ARG A 384 -4.27 0.46 15.67
CA ARG A 384 -5.46 -0.08 15.01
C ARG A 384 -5.25 -1.47 14.46
N TYR A 385 -4.11 -1.74 13.83
CA TYR A 385 -3.83 -3.05 13.26
C TYR A 385 -3.69 -4.13 14.33
N VAL A 386 -3.10 -3.81 15.49
CA VAL A 386 -3.06 -4.70 16.65
C VAL A 386 -4.47 -4.93 17.17
N ARG A 387 -5.26 -3.88 17.40
CA ARG A 387 -6.65 -3.97 17.90
C ARG A 387 -7.55 -4.77 16.94
N LEU A 388 -7.43 -4.57 15.65
CA LEU A 388 -8.16 -5.29 14.62
C LEU A 388 -7.63 -6.73 14.39
N GLY A 389 -6.50 -7.10 15.00
CA GLY A 389 -5.84 -8.39 14.78
C GLY A 389 -5.31 -8.57 13.35
N LEU A 390 -5.02 -7.49 12.64
CA LEU A 390 -4.29 -7.51 11.37
C LEU A 390 -2.81 -7.82 11.61
N ILE A 391 -2.26 -7.36 12.74
CA ILE A 391 -0.98 -7.81 13.30
C ILE A 391 -1.31 -8.81 14.40
N ASN A 392 -0.78 -10.04 14.30
CA ASN A 392 -1.11 -11.14 15.21
C ASN A 392 0.12 -11.83 15.83
N LYS A 393 1.34 -11.49 15.40
CA LYS A 393 2.58 -12.04 15.95
C LYS A 393 3.20 -11.15 17.02
N MET A 394 2.78 -9.92 17.10
CA MET A 394 3.23 -8.91 18.04
C MET A 394 2.02 -8.10 18.51
N ASP A 395 1.99 -7.71 19.77
CA ASP A 395 0.92 -6.89 20.36
C ASP A 395 1.45 -5.61 21.05
N ASN A 396 2.75 -5.53 21.24
CA ASN A 396 3.40 -4.35 21.81
C ASN A 396 3.65 -3.31 20.72
N VAL A 397 2.93 -2.20 20.78
CA VAL A 397 3.01 -1.10 19.80
C VAL A 397 4.43 -0.52 19.73
N ASP A 398 5.11 -0.33 20.86
CA ASP A 398 6.46 0.26 20.86
C ASP A 398 7.48 -0.68 20.20
N GLU A 399 7.41 -1.99 20.44
CA GLU A 399 8.26 -2.98 19.77
C GLU A 399 7.98 -3.02 18.25
N ILE A 400 6.72 -2.90 17.85
CA ILE A 400 6.35 -2.83 16.43
C ILE A 400 6.90 -1.54 15.80
N MET A 401 6.80 -0.41 16.50
CA MET A 401 7.35 0.86 16.04
C MET A 401 8.88 0.81 15.91
N GLU A 402 9.59 0.27 16.89
CA GLU A 402 11.06 0.08 16.80
C GLU A 402 11.46 -0.80 15.63
N LEU A 403 10.63 -1.81 15.30
CA LEU A 403 10.87 -2.69 14.16
C LEU A 403 10.54 -2.01 12.82
N ALA A 404 9.45 -1.26 12.75
CA ALA A 404 8.92 -0.72 11.51
C ALA A 404 9.46 0.66 11.14
N TRP A 405 9.89 1.48 12.09
CA TRP A 405 10.26 2.88 11.89
C TRP A 405 11.71 3.17 12.27
N THR A 406 12.49 3.58 11.29
CA THR A 406 13.90 3.93 11.44
C THR A 406 14.19 5.18 10.60
N PRO A 407 13.77 6.38 11.06
CA PRO A 407 14.03 7.62 10.33
C PRO A 407 15.54 7.87 10.22
N VAL A 408 16.00 8.33 9.07
CA VAL A 408 17.42 8.49 8.75
C VAL A 408 17.82 9.94 8.42
N MET A 409 16.88 10.89 8.56
CA MET A 409 17.13 12.31 8.29
C MET A 409 17.39 13.12 9.53
#